data_58c47f0f4d74e6569fc09f49cf06a186
#
_entry.id   58c47f0f4d74e6569fc09f49cf06a186
#
_cell.length_a   1.000
_cell.length_b   1.000
_cell.length_c   1.000
_cell.angle_alpha   90.00
_cell.angle_beta   90.00
_cell.angle_gamma   90.00
#
_symmetry.space_group_name_H-M   'P 1'
#
loop_
_entity.id
_entity.type
_entity.pdbx_description
1 polymer ?
#
loop_
_entity_poly.entity_id
_entity_poly.type
_entity_poly.pdbx_seq_one_letter_code
_entity_poly.pdbx_strand_id
1 'polypeptide(L)'
;MRYNKEKALVRGKKKDKAFVRIFGGIFVLVGIILFTVCIFIYTSGHTFKAEATPVQAVILAMRGANHESLGTPVVEYTVGGKTYTSTLNLSSSSMHPGKQITVYYRNGNPQEVRYLDDNNWIIGLLLAMAFVFAGMGLAFILVRRKHRQKIARLLATGDTVEAEITDIREDDNQSMNGRHPIIVSCRYVASDGRIYLFHSGSFWYESYEIDPQRKVRVYVDHNNPSNYYVDVDSVVG
;
A
#
# COMPACT_ATOMS: atom_id res chain seq x y z
N MET A 1 -21.35 -27.95 -22.54
CA MET A 1 -20.73 -27.88 -21.19
C MET A 1 -19.29 -27.36 -21.17
N ARG A 2 -18.44 -27.62 -22.19
CA ARG A 2 -17.02 -27.10 -22.30
C ARG A 2 -16.90 -25.55 -22.31
N TYR A 3 -17.77 -24.85 -23.05
CA TYR A 3 -17.69 -23.39 -23.23
C TYR A 3 -17.87 -22.57 -21.94
N ASN A 4 -18.67 -23.05 -20.98
CA ASN A 4 -18.85 -22.37 -19.69
C ASN A 4 -17.67 -22.60 -18.74
N LYS A 5 -16.96 -23.73 -18.84
CA LYS A 5 -15.74 -24.03 -18.06
C LYS A 5 -14.59 -23.13 -18.47
N GLU A 6 -14.33 -22.93 -19.76
CA GLU A 6 -13.27 -22.03 -20.24
C GLU A 6 -13.49 -20.58 -19.83
N LYS A 7 -14.74 -20.09 -19.86
CA LYS A 7 -15.09 -18.76 -19.35
C LYS A 7 -14.86 -18.61 -17.84
N ALA A 8 -15.15 -19.64 -17.05
CA ALA A 8 -14.92 -19.63 -15.60
C ALA A 8 -13.40 -19.62 -15.26
N LEU A 9 -12.61 -20.42 -15.97
CA LEU A 9 -11.15 -20.51 -15.86
C LEU A 9 -10.46 -19.18 -16.22
N VAL A 10 -10.87 -18.56 -17.32
CA VAL A 10 -10.39 -17.24 -17.74
C VAL A 10 -10.80 -16.15 -16.75
N ARG A 11 -11.96 -16.30 -16.10
CA ARG A 11 -12.48 -15.34 -15.10
C ARG A 11 -11.74 -15.42 -13.76
N GLY A 12 -11.36 -16.63 -13.29
CA GLY A 12 -10.53 -16.85 -12.12
C GLY A 12 -9.16 -16.19 -12.31
N LYS A 13 -8.49 -16.52 -13.41
CA LYS A 13 -7.16 -15.97 -13.77
C LYS A 13 -7.14 -14.43 -13.91
N LYS A 14 -8.28 -13.79 -14.28
CA LYS A 14 -8.41 -12.33 -14.32
C LYS A 14 -8.56 -11.70 -12.93
N LYS A 15 -9.26 -12.37 -11.99
CA LYS A 15 -9.52 -11.82 -10.65
C LYS A 15 -8.26 -11.68 -9.80
N ASP A 16 -7.40 -12.70 -9.77
CA ASP A 16 -6.15 -12.66 -8.99
C ASP A 16 -5.17 -11.63 -9.54
N LYS A 17 -5.13 -11.49 -10.88
CA LYS A 17 -4.32 -10.46 -11.54
C LYS A 17 -4.82 -9.05 -11.24
N ALA A 18 -6.11 -8.87 -11.02
CA ALA A 18 -6.72 -7.59 -10.66
C ALA A 18 -6.45 -7.22 -9.19
N PHE A 19 -6.63 -8.16 -8.27
CA PHE A 19 -6.50 -7.92 -6.83
C PHE A 19 -5.15 -7.30 -6.45
N VAL A 20 -4.04 -7.88 -6.87
CA VAL A 20 -2.69 -7.35 -6.52
C VAL A 20 -2.38 -6.01 -7.20
N ARG A 21 -2.95 -5.75 -8.41
CA ARG A 21 -2.83 -4.42 -9.04
C ARG A 21 -3.60 -3.37 -8.28
N ILE A 22 -4.83 -3.70 -7.87
CA ILE A 22 -5.70 -2.81 -7.11
C ILE A 22 -5.07 -2.54 -5.75
N PHE A 23 -4.58 -3.58 -5.07
CA PHE A 23 -3.95 -3.46 -3.76
C PHE A 23 -2.69 -2.58 -3.80
N GLY A 24 -1.73 -2.87 -4.67
CA GLY A 24 -0.53 -2.02 -4.85
C GLY A 24 -0.87 -0.60 -5.29
N GLY A 25 -1.89 -0.44 -6.16
CA GLY A 25 -2.39 0.87 -6.60
C GLY A 25 -3.00 1.69 -5.47
N ILE A 26 -3.76 1.07 -4.57
CA ILE A 26 -4.35 1.73 -3.39
C ILE A 26 -3.25 2.30 -2.49
N PHE A 27 -2.19 1.52 -2.20
CA PHE A 27 -1.08 1.99 -1.37
C PHE A 27 -0.36 3.19 -1.99
N VAL A 28 -0.09 3.17 -3.29
CA VAL A 28 0.49 4.33 -4.00
C VAL A 28 -0.43 5.54 -3.91
N LEU A 29 -1.73 5.34 -4.13
CA LEU A 29 -2.73 6.42 -4.09
C LEU A 29 -2.81 7.04 -2.69
N VAL A 30 -2.83 6.24 -1.63
CA VAL A 30 -2.80 6.73 -0.25
C VAL A 30 -1.51 7.54 0.01
N GLY A 31 -0.36 7.04 -0.45
CA GLY A 31 0.91 7.78 -0.35
C GLY A 31 0.85 9.16 -1.05
N ILE A 32 0.27 9.22 -2.25
CA ILE A 32 0.09 10.48 -3.00
C ILE A 32 -0.85 11.43 -2.25
N ILE A 33 -1.97 10.93 -1.72
CA ILE A 33 -2.93 11.76 -0.95
C ILE A 33 -2.23 12.35 0.28
N LEU A 34 -1.54 11.55 1.07
CA LEU A 34 -0.81 12.01 2.24
C LEU A 34 0.23 13.06 1.88
N PHE A 35 0.98 12.84 0.81
CA PHE A 35 1.97 13.80 0.32
C PHE A 35 1.33 15.14 -0.10
N THR A 36 0.21 15.08 -0.81
CA THR A 36 -0.55 16.27 -1.23
C THR A 36 -1.08 17.05 -0.01
N VAL A 37 -1.59 16.34 1.00
CA VAL A 37 -2.04 16.95 2.26
C VAL A 37 -0.87 17.64 2.99
N CYS A 38 0.32 17.01 3.03
CA CYS A 38 1.51 17.63 3.61
C CYS A 38 1.89 18.94 2.91
N ILE A 39 1.92 18.94 1.57
CA ILE A 39 2.19 20.14 0.79
C ILE A 39 1.16 21.24 1.10
N PHE A 40 -0.12 20.87 1.13
CA PHE A 40 -1.20 21.81 1.41
C PHE A 40 -1.07 22.45 2.81
N ILE A 41 -0.80 21.64 3.85
CA ILE A 41 -0.59 22.13 5.22
C ILE A 41 0.61 23.05 5.28
N TYR A 42 1.73 22.65 4.68
CA TYR A 42 2.96 23.43 4.65
C TYR A 42 2.78 24.77 3.95
N THR A 43 2.23 24.78 2.73
CA THR A 43 2.02 26.01 1.95
C THR A 43 1.00 26.93 2.62
N SER A 44 -0.11 26.40 3.14
CA SER A 44 -1.13 27.20 3.83
C SER A 44 -0.58 27.87 5.09
N GLY A 45 0.25 27.18 5.85
CA GLY A 45 0.91 27.74 7.04
C GLY A 45 1.90 28.85 6.67
N HIS A 46 2.72 28.61 5.65
CA HIS A 46 3.72 29.58 5.17
C HIS A 46 3.08 30.83 4.58
N THR A 47 2.07 30.69 3.74
CA THR A 47 1.36 31.83 3.13
C THR A 47 0.67 32.67 4.20
N PHE A 48 0.01 32.03 5.16
CA PHE A 48 -0.62 32.75 6.25
C PHE A 48 0.41 33.50 7.10
N LYS A 49 1.54 32.88 7.45
CA LYS A 49 2.62 33.49 8.26
C LYS A 49 3.24 34.71 7.56
N ALA A 50 3.34 34.69 6.23
CA ALA A 50 3.89 35.79 5.45
C ALA A 50 2.99 37.05 5.43
N GLU A 51 1.67 36.88 5.58
CA GLU A 51 0.68 37.95 5.55
C GLU A 51 0.18 38.34 6.95
N ALA A 52 0.59 37.64 7.98
CA ALA A 52 0.11 37.80 9.35
C ALA A 52 1.16 38.46 10.26
N THR A 53 0.68 39.18 11.26
CA THR A 53 1.51 39.79 12.30
C THR A 53 1.47 38.96 13.58
N PRO A 54 2.63 38.62 14.20
CA PRO A 54 2.66 37.92 15.48
C PRO A 54 2.21 38.83 16.62
N VAL A 55 1.48 38.26 17.58
CA VAL A 55 1.04 38.92 18.81
C VAL A 55 1.07 37.93 19.98
N GLN A 56 1.41 38.41 21.17
CA GLN A 56 1.32 37.61 22.38
C GLN A 56 -0.13 37.52 22.82
N ALA A 57 -0.56 36.30 23.11
CA ALA A 57 -1.91 35.99 23.59
C ALA A 57 -1.85 35.16 24.86
N VAL A 58 -2.86 35.31 25.72
CA VAL A 58 -3.02 34.50 26.93
C VAL A 58 -4.21 33.57 26.74
N ILE A 59 -4.05 32.30 27.06
CA ILE A 59 -5.13 31.33 27.04
C ILE A 59 -6.03 31.59 28.26
N LEU A 60 -7.28 31.97 27.99
CA LEU A 60 -8.29 32.21 29.05
C LEU A 60 -8.93 30.92 29.52
N ALA A 61 -9.31 30.06 28.59
CA ALA A 61 -10.04 28.83 28.88
C ALA A 61 -9.84 27.78 27.78
N MET A 62 -10.13 26.53 28.13
CA MET A 62 -10.22 25.42 27.16
C MET A 62 -11.71 25.04 27.03
N ARG A 63 -12.36 25.47 25.94
CA ARG A 63 -13.81 25.23 25.74
C ARG A 63 -14.04 23.79 25.32
N GLY A 64 -14.95 23.09 26.01
CA GLY A 64 -15.28 21.69 25.66
C GLY A 64 -14.23 20.70 26.08
N ALA A 65 -13.27 21.05 26.94
CA ALA A 65 -12.31 20.12 27.49
C ALA A 65 -13.02 19.12 28.40
N ASN A 66 -12.71 17.82 28.22
CA ASN A 66 -13.16 16.74 29.08
C ASN A 66 -12.07 15.66 29.17
N HIS A 67 -12.35 14.50 29.81
CA HIS A 67 -11.38 13.42 29.95
C HIS A 67 -10.88 12.84 28.60
N GLU A 68 -11.64 13.01 27.52
CA GLU A 68 -11.33 12.46 26.18
C GLU A 68 -10.90 13.53 25.18
N SER A 69 -11.09 14.82 25.47
CA SER A 69 -10.81 15.93 24.57
C SER A 69 -10.06 17.06 25.25
N LEU A 70 -9.01 17.53 24.59
CA LEU A 70 -8.23 18.71 25.03
C LEU A 70 -9.03 20.01 24.99
N GLY A 71 -10.19 20.02 24.31
CA GLY A 71 -11.00 21.22 24.11
C GLY A 71 -10.36 22.21 23.12
N THR A 72 -11.05 23.31 22.88
CA THR A 72 -10.63 24.40 21.99
C THR A 72 -10.11 25.58 22.82
N PRO A 73 -8.84 26.03 22.61
CA PRO A 73 -8.29 27.15 23.37
C PRO A 73 -9.00 28.46 22.99
N VAL A 74 -9.41 29.20 24.02
CA VAL A 74 -9.89 30.58 23.90
C VAL A 74 -8.78 31.49 24.36
N VAL A 75 -8.37 32.42 23.50
CA VAL A 75 -7.23 33.31 23.73
C VAL A 75 -7.64 34.78 23.74
N GLU A 76 -6.96 35.56 24.56
CA GLU A 76 -7.07 37.01 24.60
C GLU A 76 -5.74 37.64 24.17
N TYR A 77 -5.81 38.65 23.32
CA TYR A 77 -4.67 39.39 22.81
C TYR A 77 -5.04 40.85 22.49
N THR A 78 -4.05 41.73 22.45
CA THR A 78 -4.25 43.17 22.21
C THR A 78 -3.58 43.59 20.90
N VAL A 79 -4.35 44.25 20.04
CA VAL A 79 -3.87 44.81 18.75
C VAL A 79 -4.31 46.27 18.69
N GLY A 80 -3.36 47.20 18.50
CA GLY A 80 -3.64 48.63 18.38
C GLY A 80 -4.36 49.21 19.61
N GLY A 81 -4.08 48.71 20.83
CA GLY A 81 -4.71 49.16 22.07
C GLY A 81 -6.10 48.61 22.32
N LYS A 82 -6.64 47.76 21.43
CA LYS A 82 -7.93 47.10 21.59
C LYS A 82 -7.75 45.60 21.87
N THR A 83 -8.44 45.12 22.90
CA THR A 83 -8.41 43.72 23.31
C THR A 83 -9.42 42.88 22.49
N TYR A 84 -8.97 41.75 22.02
CA TYR A 84 -9.75 40.77 21.24
C TYR A 84 -9.74 39.42 21.96
N THR A 85 -10.86 38.71 21.83
CA THR A 85 -10.98 37.32 22.28
C THR A 85 -11.37 36.45 21.10
N SER A 86 -10.63 35.36 20.87
CA SER A 86 -10.88 34.43 19.76
C SER A 86 -10.61 33.00 20.17
N THR A 87 -11.12 32.05 19.37
CA THR A 87 -10.83 30.63 19.53
C THR A 87 -9.75 30.20 18.52
N LEU A 88 -8.83 29.36 18.97
CA LEU A 88 -7.78 28.85 18.08
C LEU A 88 -8.25 27.64 17.27
N ASN A 89 -7.64 27.45 16.13
CA ASN A 89 -7.90 26.33 15.22
C ASN A 89 -7.16 25.02 15.61
N LEU A 90 -6.23 25.10 16.56
CA LEU A 90 -5.39 23.97 17.00
C LEU A 90 -5.35 23.93 18.53
N SER A 91 -5.35 22.71 19.07
CA SER A 91 -5.20 22.43 20.49
C SER A 91 -4.01 21.48 20.72
N SER A 92 -3.28 21.68 21.81
CA SER A 92 -2.17 20.84 22.23
C SER A 92 -2.25 20.56 23.72
N SER A 93 -1.73 19.40 24.14
CA SER A 93 -1.66 19.03 25.57
C SER A 93 -0.82 19.98 26.41
N SER A 94 0.04 20.78 25.78
CA SER A 94 0.81 21.81 26.45
C SER A 94 0.07 23.12 26.69
N MET A 95 -1.16 23.27 26.16
CA MET A 95 -2.01 24.45 26.28
C MET A 95 -2.91 24.34 27.53
N HIS A 96 -2.82 25.32 28.40
CA HIS A 96 -3.64 25.40 29.61
C HIS A 96 -3.97 26.86 29.91
N PRO A 97 -5.07 27.15 30.67
CA PRO A 97 -5.40 28.50 31.04
C PRO A 97 -4.24 29.21 31.77
N GLY A 98 -4.02 30.49 31.45
CA GLY A 98 -2.94 31.30 31.95
C GLY A 98 -1.62 31.21 31.15
N LYS A 99 -1.48 30.25 30.25
CA LYS A 99 -0.27 30.14 29.41
C LYS A 99 -0.24 31.23 28.35
N GLN A 100 0.93 31.87 28.20
CA GLN A 100 1.21 32.80 27.12
C GLN A 100 1.71 32.04 25.89
N ILE A 101 1.17 32.39 24.72
CA ILE A 101 1.55 31.82 23.41
C ILE A 101 1.61 32.92 22.37
N THR A 102 2.42 32.71 21.34
CA THR A 102 2.43 33.59 20.16
C THR A 102 1.40 33.11 19.17
N VAL A 103 0.50 34.00 18.79
CA VAL A 103 -0.50 33.77 17.74
C VAL A 103 -0.28 34.77 16.61
N TYR A 104 -0.81 34.43 15.45
CA TYR A 104 -0.67 35.26 14.26
C TYR A 104 -2.05 35.74 13.82
N TYR A 105 -2.24 37.05 13.68
CA TYR A 105 -3.47 37.62 13.15
C TYR A 105 -3.26 38.15 11.75
N ARG A 106 -4.31 38.08 10.90
CA ARG A 106 -4.25 38.60 9.55
C ARG A 106 -4.32 40.14 9.55
N ASN A 107 -3.40 40.77 8.81
CA ASN A 107 -3.41 42.22 8.64
C ASN A 107 -4.74 42.68 8.02
N GLY A 108 -5.40 43.66 8.66
CA GLY A 108 -6.74 44.12 8.29
C GLY A 108 -7.93 43.38 8.90
N ASN A 109 -7.73 42.20 9.47
CA ASN A 109 -8.74 41.46 10.23
C ASN A 109 -8.19 40.88 11.53
N PRO A 110 -8.12 41.66 12.62
CA PRO A 110 -7.58 41.22 13.90
C PRO A 110 -8.35 40.05 14.55
N GLN A 111 -9.59 39.76 14.12
CA GLN A 111 -10.37 38.65 14.64
C GLN A 111 -9.96 37.29 14.03
N GLU A 112 -9.33 37.29 12.86
CA GLU A 112 -8.82 36.08 12.23
C GLU A 112 -7.42 35.76 12.78
N VAL A 113 -7.38 34.95 13.83
CA VAL A 113 -6.15 34.55 14.52
C VAL A 113 -5.91 33.05 14.35
N ARG A 114 -4.64 32.68 14.15
CA ARG A 114 -4.21 31.28 14.09
C ARG A 114 -3.00 31.05 14.97
N TYR A 115 -2.98 29.90 15.60
CA TYR A 115 -1.77 29.37 16.18
C TYR A 115 -1.02 28.58 15.12
N LEU A 116 0.22 28.95 14.88
CA LEU A 116 1.13 28.24 13.99
C LEU A 116 2.23 27.63 14.85
N ASP A 117 2.18 26.31 14.99
CA ASP A 117 3.24 25.58 15.68
C ASP A 117 4.47 25.56 14.78
N ASP A 118 5.59 26.10 15.27
CA ASP A 118 6.87 26.06 14.55
C ASP A 118 7.48 24.63 14.56
N ASN A 119 6.87 23.72 15.32
CA ASN A 119 7.33 22.35 15.44
C ASN A 119 6.68 21.46 14.35
N ASN A 120 7.33 21.42 13.20
CA ASN A 120 6.88 20.68 12.01
C ASN A 120 6.96 19.14 12.13
N TRP A 121 7.05 18.60 13.36
CA TRP A 121 7.18 17.14 13.55
C TRP A 121 5.99 16.34 12.98
N ILE A 122 4.79 16.91 13.02
CA ILE A 122 3.58 16.28 12.44
C ILE A 122 3.71 16.16 10.92
N ILE A 123 4.21 17.21 10.27
CA ILE A 123 4.48 17.19 8.82
C ILE A 123 5.55 16.14 8.51
N GLY A 124 6.61 16.08 9.32
CA GLY A 124 7.64 15.06 9.20
C GLY A 124 7.10 13.64 9.35
N LEU A 125 6.23 13.40 10.34
CA LEU A 125 5.58 12.11 10.53
C LEU A 125 4.68 11.72 9.34
N LEU A 126 3.85 12.64 8.87
CA LEU A 126 2.98 12.41 7.71
C LEU A 126 3.79 12.13 6.44
N LEU A 127 4.91 12.84 6.23
CA LEU A 127 5.83 12.57 5.12
C LEU A 127 6.45 11.17 5.23
N ALA A 128 6.92 10.79 6.41
CA ALA A 128 7.46 9.45 6.65
C ALA A 128 6.42 8.37 6.33
N MET A 129 5.18 8.54 6.78
CA MET A 129 4.07 7.64 6.43
C MET A 129 3.81 7.61 4.91
N ALA A 130 3.79 8.77 4.25
CA ALA A 130 3.59 8.85 2.79
C ALA A 130 4.66 8.04 2.04
N PHE A 131 5.94 8.15 2.44
CA PHE A 131 7.04 7.39 1.85
C PHE A 131 6.91 5.88 2.10
N VAL A 132 6.50 5.47 3.30
CA VAL A 132 6.28 4.05 3.63
C VAL A 132 5.18 3.46 2.75
N PHE A 133 4.03 4.13 2.64
CA PHE A 133 2.93 3.66 1.81
C PHE A 133 3.30 3.63 0.32
N ALA A 134 3.89 4.70 -0.19
CA ALA A 134 4.34 4.76 -1.58
C ALA A 134 5.39 3.69 -1.88
N GLY A 135 6.36 3.48 -0.97
CA GLY A 135 7.40 2.47 -1.09
C GLY A 135 6.86 1.04 -1.10
N MET A 136 5.93 0.71 -0.20
CA MET A 136 5.25 -0.59 -0.21
C MET A 136 4.49 -0.82 -1.51
N GLY A 137 3.70 0.15 -1.95
CA GLY A 137 2.94 0.04 -3.19
C GLY A 137 3.85 -0.16 -4.41
N LEU A 138 4.94 0.61 -4.49
CA LEU A 138 5.94 0.48 -5.55
C LEU A 138 6.65 -0.88 -5.51
N ALA A 139 7.03 -1.37 -4.32
CA ALA A 139 7.66 -2.68 -4.16
C ALA A 139 6.76 -3.80 -4.68
N PHE A 140 5.45 -3.79 -4.35
CA PHE A 140 4.47 -4.75 -4.89
C PHE A 140 4.42 -4.72 -6.42
N ILE A 141 4.38 -3.53 -7.02
CA ILE A 141 4.33 -3.36 -8.48
C ILE A 141 5.62 -3.90 -9.13
N LEU A 142 6.79 -3.56 -8.58
CA LEU A 142 8.09 -3.95 -9.12
C LEU A 142 8.34 -5.46 -9.01
N VAL A 143 8.07 -6.08 -7.85
CA VAL A 143 8.21 -7.53 -7.65
C VAL A 143 7.35 -8.28 -8.67
N ARG A 144 6.09 -7.84 -8.81
CA ARG A 144 5.20 -8.46 -9.80
C ARG A 144 5.65 -8.26 -11.24
N ARG A 145 6.16 -7.05 -11.58
CA ARG A 145 6.70 -6.78 -12.91
C ARG A 145 7.88 -7.69 -13.23
N LYS A 146 8.82 -7.85 -12.29
CA LYS A 146 9.96 -8.77 -12.42
C LYS A 146 9.50 -10.22 -12.60
N HIS A 147 8.56 -10.69 -11.80
CA HIS A 147 8.02 -12.05 -11.90
C HIS A 147 7.37 -12.30 -13.28
N ARG A 148 6.56 -11.35 -13.77
CA ARG A 148 5.94 -11.46 -15.11
C ARG A 148 6.97 -11.43 -16.23
N GLN A 149 8.00 -10.58 -16.14
CA GLN A 149 9.09 -10.52 -17.11
C GLN A 149 9.88 -11.84 -17.12
N LYS A 150 10.14 -12.43 -15.94
CA LYS A 150 10.76 -13.75 -15.82
C LYS A 150 9.95 -14.81 -16.58
N ILE A 151 8.65 -14.93 -16.31
CA ILE A 151 7.78 -15.90 -16.99
C ILE A 151 7.73 -15.63 -18.49
N ALA A 152 7.55 -14.38 -18.92
CA ALA A 152 7.50 -14.04 -20.35
C ALA A 152 8.82 -14.40 -21.07
N ARG A 153 9.97 -14.18 -20.42
CA ARG A 153 11.27 -14.57 -20.95
C ARG A 153 11.38 -16.10 -21.08
N LEU A 154 11.02 -16.84 -20.02
CA LEU A 154 11.06 -18.30 -20.05
C LEU A 154 10.16 -18.90 -21.13
N LEU A 155 8.95 -18.34 -21.31
CA LEU A 155 8.04 -18.76 -22.38
C LEU A 155 8.57 -18.46 -23.78
N ALA A 156 9.40 -17.43 -23.95
CA ALA A 156 9.94 -17.03 -25.25
C ALA A 156 11.26 -17.72 -25.62
N THR A 157 12.13 -17.97 -24.63
CA THR A 157 13.51 -18.42 -24.87
C THR A 157 13.94 -19.61 -24.02
N GLY A 158 13.10 -20.11 -23.14
CA GLY A 158 13.41 -21.27 -22.28
C GLY A 158 13.28 -22.59 -23.05
N ASP A 159 14.09 -23.57 -22.64
CA ASP A 159 13.96 -24.95 -23.13
C ASP A 159 12.66 -25.54 -22.56
N THR A 160 11.90 -26.23 -23.40
CA THR A 160 10.65 -26.88 -23.00
C THR A 160 10.91 -28.34 -22.67
N VAL A 161 10.60 -28.76 -21.47
CA VAL A 161 10.66 -30.17 -21.05
C VAL A 161 9.27 -30.65 -20.59
N GLU A 162 9.00 -31.94 -20.80
CA GLU A 162 7.79 -32.60 -20.30
C GLU A 162 8.11 -33.37 -19.04
N ALA A 163 7.53 -32.95 -17.92
CA ALA A 163 7.74 -33.54 -16.61
C ALA A 163 6.50 -34.32 -16.16
N GLU A 164 6.73 -35.41 -15.41
CA GLU A 164 5.69 -36.22 -14.80
C GLU A 164 5.21 -35.60 -13.51
N ILE A 165 3.90 -35.52 -13.31
CA ILE A 165 3.33 -35.01 -12.05
C ILE A 165 3.57 -36.07 -10.96
N THR A 166 4.19 -35.65 -9.86
CA THR A 166 4.48 -36.52 -8.71
C THR A 166 3.56 -36.24 -7.54
N ASP A 167 3.06 -35.00 -7.41
CA ASP A 167 2.22 -34.62 -6.29
C ASP A 167 1.38 -33.38 -6.63
N ILE A 168 0.15 -33.32 -6.11
CA ILE A 168 -0.77 -32.19 -6.19
C ILE A 168 -1.27 -31.93 -4.78
N ARG A 169 -0.86 -30.83 -4.17
CA ARG A 169 -1.23 -30.48 -2.80
C ARG A 169 -1.82 -29.08 -2.69
N GLU A 170 -2.60 -28.86 -1.67
CA GLU A 170 -3.07 -27.55 -1.30
C GLU A 170 -1.96 -26.71 -0.67
N ASP A 171 -1.96 -25.40 -0.93
CA ASP A 171 -1.05 -24.45 -0.31
C ASP A 171 -1.73 -23.87 0.94
N ASP A 172 -1.44 -24.46 2.10
CA ASP A 172 -2.00 -24.06 3.39
C ASP A 172 -1.61 -22.65 3.84
N ASN A 173 -0.59 -22.04 3.20
CA ASN A 173 -0.16 -20.68 3.50
C ASN A 173 -1.11 -19.61 2.91
N GLN A 174 -2.00 -20.02 2.02
CA GLN A 174 -2.94 -19.12 1.37
C GLN A 174 -4.36 -19.67 1.46
N SER A 175 -5.30 -18.84 1.92
CA SER A 175 -6.70 -19.19 1.95
C SER A 175 -7.56 -18.01 1.50
N MET A 176 -8.57 -18.26 0.69
CA MET A 176 -9.55 -17.27 0.25
C MET A 176 -10.96 -17.89 0.24
N ASN A 177 -11.83 -17.39 1.11
CA ASN A 177 -13.20 -17.91 1.27
C ASN A 177 -13.24 -19.42 1.58
N GLY A 178 -12.32 -19.91 2.41
CA GLY A 178 -12.25 -21.32 2.81
C GLY A 178 -11.70 -22.27 1.73
N ARG A 179 -11.12 -21.73 0.64
CA ARG A 179 -10.45 -22.51 -0.41
C ARG A 179 -8.96 -22.23 -0.37
N HIS A 180 -8.18 -23.25 -0.64
CA HIS A 180 -6.73 -23.17 -0.77
C HIS A 180 -6.31 -23.31 -2.24
N PRO A 181 -5.31 -22.55 -2.72
CA PRO A 181 -4.76 -22.80 -4.03
C PRO A 181 -3.94 -24.10 -4.03
N ILE A 182 -3.68 -24.65 -5.20
CA ILE A 182 -2.90 -25.87 -5.34
C ILE A 182 -1.50 -25.60 -5.85
N ILE A 183 -0.56 -26.47 -5.46
CA ILE A 183 0.80 -26.54 -5.95
C ILE A 183 0.99 -27.91 -6.61
N VAL A 184 1.52 -27.91 -7.83
CA VAL A 184 1.86 -29.12 -8.58
C VAL A 184 3.36 -29.34 -8.49
N SER A 185 3.76 -30.53 -8.00
CA SER A 185 5.13 -30.99 -8.02
C SER A 185 5.33 -31.95 -9.19
N CYS A 186 6.43 -31.80 -9.90
CA CYS A 186 6.73 -32.67 -11.04
C CYS A 186 8.19 -33.01 -11.14
N ARG A 187 8.48 -34.16 -11.77
CA ARG A 187 9.80 -34.72 -11.95
C ARG A 187 10.12 -34.86 -13.45
N TYR A 188 11.32 -34.45 -13.81
CA TYR A 188 11.89 -34.67 -15.11
C TYR A 188 13.22 -35.42 -15.01
N VAL A 189 13.38 -36.45 -15.83
CA VAL A 189 14.65 -37.20 -15.95
C VAL A 189 15.29 -36.79 -17.27
N ALA A 190 16.42 -36.13 -17.19
CA ALA A 190 17.18 -35.70 -18.34
C ALA A 190 17.89 -36.90 -19.02
N SER A 191 18.33 -36.72 -20.29
CA SER A 191 19.04 -37.75 -21.08
C SER A 191 20.35 -38.22 -20.44
N ASP A 192 20.96 -37.38 -19.61
CA ASP A 192 22.18 -37.68 -18.83
C ASP A 192 21.92 -38.42 -17.51
N GLY A 193 20.65 -38.77 -17.24
CA GLY A 193 20.22 -39.47 -16.02
C GLY A 193 20.00 -38.55 -14.81
N ARG A 194 20.20 -37.24 -14.92
CA ARG A 194 19.91 -36.29 -13.84
C ARG A 194 18.43 -36.14 -13.63
N ILE A 195 18.01 -36.07 -12.36
CA ILE A 195 16.62 -35.88 -11.96
C ILE A 195 16.44 -34.43 -11.52
N TYR A 196 15.47 -33.77 -12.13
CA TYR A 196 15.05 -32.40 -11.75
C TYR A 196 13.65 -32.46 -11.15
N LEU A 197 13.49 -31.80 -9.99
CA LEU A 197 12.20 -31.62 -9.33
C LEU A 197 11.76 -30.17 -9.50
N PHE A 198 10.56 -29.99 -10.01
CA PHE A 198 9.98 -28.68 -10.21
C PHE A 198 8.70 -28.53 -9.37
N HIS A 199 8.48 -27.34 -8.84
CA HIS A 199 7.26 -26.97 -8.14
C HIS A 199 6.61 -25.78 -8.84
N SER A 200 5.32 -25.88 -9.07
CA SER A 200 4.56 -24.76 -9.62
C SER A 200 4.42 -23.62 -8.60
N GLY A 201 4.02 -22.44 -9.04
CA GLY A 201 3.41 -21.46 -8.16
C GLY A 201 2.04 -21.94 -7.68
N SER A 202 1.45 -21.19 -6.74
CA SER A 202 0.09 -21.46 -6.26
C SER A 202 -0.95 -21.07 -7.32
N PHE A 203 -1.84 -21.98 -7.67
CA PHE A 203 -2.90 -21.78 -8.66
C PHE A 203 -4.27 -22.07 -8.04
N TRP A 204 -5.27 -21.26 -8.41
CA TRP A 204 -6.66 -21.41 -7.95
C TRP A 204 -7.43 -22.35 -8.86
N TYR A 205 -7.02 -23.61 -8.89
CA TYR A 205 -7.73 -24.72 -9.52
C TYR A 205 -8.17 -25.70 -8.45
N GLU A 206 -9.23 -26.47 -8.73
CA GLU A 206 -9.55 -27.63 -7.91
C GLU A 206 -8.63 -28.79 -8.34
N SER A 207 -8.20 -29.63 -7.38
CA SER A 207 -7.27 -30.73 -7.66
C SER A 207 -7.77 -31.72 -8.70
N TYR A 208 -9.10 -31.90 -8.79
CA TYR A 208 -9.73 -32.78 -9.79
C TYR A 208 -9.75 -32.19 -11.22
N GLU A 209 -9.43 -30.92 -11.40
CA GLU A 209 -9.31 -30.28 -12.72
C GLU A 209 -7.98 -30.58 -13.39
N ILE A 210 -6.99 -31.10 -12.62
CA ILE A 210 -5.68 -31.46 -13.13
C ILE A 210 -5.66 -32.98 -13.39
N ASP A 211 -5.29 -33.36 -14.60
CA ASP A 211 -5.07 -34.76 -14.96
C ASP A 211 -3.66 -35.19 -14.55
N PRO A 212 -3.53 -36.02 -13.47
CA PRO A 212 -2.20 -36.41 -12.98
C PRO A 212 -1.44 -37.37 -13.90
N GLN A 213 -2.11 -37.96 -14.90
CA GLN A 213 -1.49 -38.87 -15.88
C GLN A 213 -0.86 -38.10 -17.05
N ARG A 214 -1.18 -36.83 -17.22
CA ARG A 214 -0.60 -36.00 -18.27
C ARG A 214 0.74 -35.46 -17.83
N LYS A 215 1.66 -35.39 -18.80
CA LYS A 215 2.92 -34.66 -18.59
C LYS A 215 2.67 -33.16 -18.64
N VAL A 216 3.25 -32.46 -17.65
CA VAL A 216 3.18 -31.00 -17.57
C VAL A 216 4.36 -30.37 -18.29
N ARG A 217 4.11 -29.28 -19.02
CA ARG A 217 5.18 -28.53 -19.67
C ARG A 217 5.89 -27.64 -18.65
N VAL A 218 7.23 -27.73 -18.65
CA VAL A 218 8.08 -26.87 -17.83
C VAL A 218 9.04 -26.13 -18.75
N TYR A 219 9.07 -24.81 -18.62
CA TYR A 219 10.02 -23.95 -19.33
C TYR A 219 11.20 -23.67 -18.41
N VAL A 220 12.41 -24.02 -18.85
CA VAL A 220 13.63 -23.97 -18.04
C VAL A 220 14.63 -23.03 -18.71
N ASP A 221 15.31 -22.21 -17.94
CA ASP A 221 16.39 -21.37 -18.45
C ASP A 221 17.60 -22.25 -18.79
N HIS A 222 18.05 -22.20 -20.05
CA HIS A 222 19.18 -22.98 -20.54
C HIS A 222 20.45 -22.84 -19.68
N ASN A 223 20.72 -21.64 -19.19
CA ASN A 223 21.92 -21.35 -18.39
C ASN A 223 21.74 -21.58 -16.88
N ASN A 224 20.49 -21.66 -16.40
CA ASN A 224 20.20 -21.84 -14.98
C ASN A 224 18.91 -22.65 -14.77
N PRO A 225 19.01 -23.98 -14.62
CA PRO A 225 17.85 -24.85 -14.42
C PRO A 225 17.02 -24.55 -13.16
N SER A 226 17.56 -23.82 -12.18
CA SER A 226 16.78 -23.34 -11.02
C SER A 226 15.81 -22.22 -11.38
N ASN A 227 15.96 -21.65 -12.57
CA ASN A 227 15.08 -20.61 -13.10
C ASN A 227 14.12 -21.25 -14.11
N TYR A 228 12.92 -21.60 -13.64
CA TYR A 228 11.93 -22.33 -14.42
C TYR A 228 10.51 -21.80 -14.21
N TYR A 229 9.59 -22.23 -15.09
CA TYR A 229 8.15 -22.01 -14.97
C TYR A 229 7.39 -23.29 -15.33
N VAL A 230 6.53 -23.75 -14.42
CA VAL A 230 5.65 -24.91 -14.64
C VAL A 230 4.33 -24.41 -15.22
N ASP A 231 4.00 -24.85 -16.43
CA ASP A 231 2.76 -24.48 -17.14
C ASP A 231 1.61 -25.43 -16.73
N VAL A 232 1.02 -25.19 -15.57
CA VAL A 232 -0.09 -26.01 -15.06
C VAL A 232 -1.32 -25.97 -16.00
N ASP A 233 -1.50 -24.89 -16.78
CA ASP A 233 -2.58 -24.78 -17.75
C ASP A 233 -2.50 -25.88 -18.83
N SER A 234 -1.31 -26.47 -19.06
CA SER A 234 -1.12 -27.55 -20.05
C SER A 234 -1.77 -28.86 -19.66
N VAL A 235 -2.10 -29.06 -18.39
CA VAL A 235 -2.68 -30.29 -17.82
C VAL A 235 -4.06 -30.09 -17.21
N VAL A 236 -4.62 -28.92 -17.29
CA VAL A 236 -6.03 -28.65 -16.89
C VAL A 236 -6.95 -29.23 -17.98
N GLY A 237 -7.91 -30.06 -17.56
CA GLY A 237 -8.84 -30.79 -18.42
C GLY A 237 -10.22 -30.14 -18.56
#